data_54731f2a1caa929db4e111a2fc65b9b2
#
_entry.id   54731f2a1caa929db4e111a2fc65b9b2
#
_cell.length_a   1.000
_cell.length_b   1.000
_cell.length_c   1.000
_cell.angle_alpha   90.00
_cell.angle_beta   90.00
_cell.angle_gamma   90.00
#
_symmetry.space_group_name_H-M   'P 1'
#
loop_
_entity.id
_entity.type
_entity.pdbx_description
1 polymer ?
#
loop_
_entity_poly.entity_id
_entity_poly.type
_entity_poly.pdbx_seq_one_letter_code
_entity_poly.pdbx_strand_id
1 'polypeptide(L)'
;GSVSYIWGKPVMMVMVRESRYTHDLIEKSGEFTVSLPFKDMKKKLNFCGAKSGREVDKIAVTELTTAPGQKVSTPVIADCGLTYECKIVYKQVMDEAGLDPEYKQKWYAQGDYHTLYYGEIVACYTNDK
;
A
#
# COMPACT_ATOMS: atom_id res chain seq x y z
N GLY A 1 3.27 -4.10 5.05
CA GLY A 1 1.93 -4.21 5.63
C GLY A 1 1.69 -5.54 6.32
N SER A 2 0.61 -5.64 7.02
CA SER A 2 0.26 -6.86 7.74
C SER A 2 -1.26 -7.05 7.75
N VAL A 3 -1.66 -8.31 7.88
CA VAL A 3 -3.07 -8.68 8.00
C VAL A 3 -3.35 -9.09 9.43
N SER A 4 -4.44 -8.61 9.98
CA SER A 4 -4.88 -8.95 11.33
C SER A 4 -6.41 -9.08 11.36
N TYR A 5 -6.90 -9.53 12.51
CA TYR A 5 -8.34 -9.65 12.73
C TYR A 5 -8.71 -8.68 13.86
N ILE A 6 -9.47 -7.64 13.51
CA ILE A 6 -9.83 -6.60 14.46
C ILE A 6 -11.24 -6.10 14.10
N TRP A 7 -12.02 -5.68 15.08
CA TRP A 7 -13.41 -5.25 14.92
C TRP A 7 -14.29 -6.32 14.26
N GLY A 8 -13.97 -7.60 14.46
CA GLY A 8 -14.73 -8.70 13.87
C GLY A 8 -14.51 -8.88 12.38
N LYS A 9 -13.46 -8.28 11.80
CA LYS A 9 -13.20 -8.31 10.36
C LYS A 9 -11.71 -8.54 10.07
N PRO A 10 -11.38 -9.12 8.91
CA PRO A 10 -10.00 -9.13 8.46
C PRO A 10 -9.60 -7.73 8.00
N VAL A 11 -8.49 -7.25 8.51
CA VAL A 11 -8.01 -5.88 8.26
C VAL A 11 -6.56 -5.92 7.79
N MET A 12 -6.28 -5.20 6.73
CA MET A 12 -4.93 -4.98 6.21
C MET A 12 -4.43 -3.64 6.70
N MET A 13 -3.24 -3.61 7.30
CA MET A 13 -2.58 -2.37 7.68
C MET A 13 -1.45 -2.08 6.72
N VAL A 14 -1.44 -0.89 6.13
CA VAL A 14 -0.34 -0.40 5.30
C VAL A 14 0.17 0.92 5.85
N MET A 15 1.45 1.19 5.64
CA MET A 15 2.10 2.43 6.08
C MET A 15 2.64 3.16 4.87
N VAL A 16 2.31 4.44 4.75
CA VAL A 16 2.74 5.27 3.61
C VAL A 16 3.27 6.60 4.14
N ARG A 17 4.48 6.98 3.73
CA ARG A 17 5.06 8.28 4.10
C ARG A 17 4.27 9.40 3.43
N GLU A 18 4.14 10.52 4.12
CA GLU A 18 3.37 11.68 3.66
C GLU A 18 3.88 12.23 2.32
N SER A 19 5.19 12.13 2.08
CA SER A 19 5.80 12.63 0.84
C SER A 19 5.53 11.76 -0.38
N ARG A 20 5.02 10.53 -0.20
CA ARG A 20 4.79 9.62 -1.32
C ARG A 20 3.53 9.98 -2.10
N TYR A 21 3.59 9.82 -3.42
CA TYR A 21 2.43 10.02 -4.28
C TYR A 21 1.27 9.09 -3.92
N THR A 22 1.59 7.88 -3.49
CA THR A 22 0.58 6.92 -3.00
C THR A 22 -0.23 7.48 -1.84
N HIS A 23 0.39 8.27 -0.96
CA HIS A 23 -0.31 8.91 0.15
C HIS A 23 -1.44 9.81 -0.36
N ASP A 24 -1.14 10.65 -1.36
CA ASP A 24 -2.15 11.54 -1.94
C ASP A 24 -3.28 10.76 -2.59
N LEU A 25 -2.97 9.65 -3.28
CA LEU A 25 -3.96 8.81 -3.93
C LEU A 25 -4.88 8.11 -2.93
N ILE A 26 -4.32 7.57 -1.85
CA ILE A 26 -5.09 6.90 -0.80
C ILE A 26 -5.99 7.89 -0.06
N GLU A 27 -5.46 9.08 0.28
CA GLU A 27 -6.25 10.11 0.95
C GLU A 27 -7.45 10.56 0.10
N LYS A 28 -7.28 10.55 -1.20
CA LYS A 28 -8.31 10.96 -2.14
C LYS A 28 -9.37 9.88 -2.35
N SER A 29 -8.97 8.61 -2.44
CA SER A 29 -9.87 7.51 -2.77
C SER A 29 -10.56 6.86 -1.57
N GLY A 30 -9.90 6.86 -0.40
CA GLY A 30 -10.41 6.15 0.79
C GLY A 30 -10.34 4.63 0.68
N GLU A 31 -9.58 4.12 -0.27
CA GLU A 31 -9.44 2.68 -0.50
C GLU A 31 -8.06 2.38 -1.09
N PHE A 32 -7.66 1.10 -1.01
CA PHE A 32 -6.40 0.66 -1.60
C PHE A 32 -6.45 -0.82 -1.93
N THR A 33 -5.52 -1.25 -2.77
CA THR A 33 -5.32 -2.66 -3.10
C THR A 33 -3.90 -3.06 -2.76
N VAL A 34 -3.73 -4.32 -2.35
CA VAL A 34 -2.42 -4.92 -2.07
C VAL A 34 -2.29 -6.16 -2.93
N SER A 35 -1.18 -6.25 -3.65
CA SER A 35 -0.92 -7.36 -4.55
C SER A 35 0.36 -8.08 -4.13
N LEU A 36 0.28 -9.40 -3.93
CA LEU A 36 1.41 -10.24 -3.56
C LEU A 36 1.78 -11.12 -4.74
N PRO A 37 3.00 -10.98 -5.27
CA PRO A 37 3.42 -11.77 -6.42
C PRO A 37 3.72 -13.22 -6.04
N PHE A 38 3.36 -14.16 -6.92
CA PHE A 38 3.80 -15.55 -6.81
C PHE A 38 5.10 -15.79 -7.59
N LYS A 39 5.45 -14.88 -8.49
CA LYS A 39 6.67 -14.93 -9.30
C LYS A 39 7.68 -13.94 -8.75
N ASP A 40 8.96 -14.13 -9.10
CA ASP A 40 10.00 -13.18 -8.72
C ASP A 40 9.79 -11.85 -9.48
N MET A 41 9.31 -10.86 -8.75
CA MET A 41 9.11 -9.50 -9.24
C MET A 41 9.96 -8.50 -8.47
N LYS A 42 11.04 -8.97 -7.84
CA LYS A 42 11.86 -8.16 -6.94
C LYS A 42 12.36 -6.87 -7.60
N LYS A 43 12.81 -6.94 -8.85
CA LYS A 43 13.29 -5.76 -9.58
C LYS A 43 12.19 -4.72 -9.79
N LYS A 44 10.98 -5.17 -10.16
CA LYS A 44 9.83 -4.29 -10.36
C LYS A 44 9.40 -3.66 -9.03
N LEU A 45 9.38 -4.45 -7.95
CA LEU A 45 9.03 -3.96 -6.62
C LEU A 45 10.05 -2.93 -6.13
N ASN A 46 11.33 -3.21 -6.30
CA ASN A 46 12.40 -2.28 -5.91
C ASN A 46 12.31 -0.98 -6.71
N PHE A 47 12.04 -1.06 -8.01
CA PHE A 47 11.87 0.12 -8.85
C PHE A 47 10.70 0.98 -8.34
N CYS A 48 9.56 0.37 -8.06
CA CYS A 48 8.39 1.08 -7.55
C CYS A 48 8.64 1.72 -6.19
N GLY A 49 9.48 1.09 -5.34
CA GLY A 49 9.86 1.66 -4.05
C GLY A 49 10.89 2.77 -4.15
N ALA A 50 11.74 2.75 -5.18
CA ALA A 50 12.82 3.72 -5.36
C ALA A 50 12.39 4.99 -6.10
N LYS A 51 11.35 4.91 -6.94
CA LYS A 51 10.86 6.03 -7.76
C LYS A 51 9.47 6.47 -7.33
N SER A 52 9.20 7.78 -7.45
CA SER A 52 7.88 8.32 -7.18
C SER A 52 6.99 8.25 -8.43
N GLY A 53 5.70 8.02 -8.25
CA GLY A 53 4.72 8.13 -9.32
C GLY A 53 4.61 9.53 -9.91
N ARG A 54 5.14 10.54 -9.19
CA ARG A 54 5.26 11.92 -9.70
C ARG A 54 6.36 12.06 -10.74
N GLU A 55 7.36 11.16 -10.71
CA GLU A 55 8.53 11.21 -11.59
C GLU A 55 8.33 10.33 -12.82
N VAL A 56 7.74 9.16 -12.63
CA VAL A 56 7.60 8.14 -13.69
C VAL A 56 6.24 7.48 -13.63
N ASP A 57 5.76 7.00 -14.77
CA ASP A 57 4.63 6.09 -14.83
C ASP A 57 5.16 4.67 -14.53
N LYS A 58 5.02 4.25 -13.27
CA LYS A 58 5.56 2.97 -12.80
C LYS A 58 4.94 1.78 -13.54
N ILE A 59 3.66 1.87 -13.89
CA ILE A 59 2.96 0.78 -14.59
C ILE A 59 3.53 0.61 -15.98
N ALA A 60 3.70 1.70 -16.74
CA ALA A 60 4.27 1.64 -18.09
C ALA A 60 5.71 1.15 -18.08
N VAL A 61 6.54 1.67 -17.15
CA VAL A 61 7.98 1.33 -17.12
C VAL A 61 8.22 -0.11 -16.68
N THR A 62 7.44 -0.62 -15.71
CA THR A 62 7.61 -1.99 -15.21
C THR A 62 6.84 -3.02 -16.04
N GLU A 63 6.07 -2.58 -17.02
CA GLU A 63 5.26 -3.45 -17.89
C GLU A 63 4.23 -4.27 -17.09
N LEU A 64 3.79 -3.77 -15.94
CA LEU A 64 2.74 -4.38 -15.15
C LEU A 64 1.39 -4.08 -15.77
N THR A 65 0.49 -5.05 -15.71
CA THR A 65 -0.87 -4.93 -16.22
C THR A 65 -1.81 -4.61 -15.07
N THR A 66 -2.73 -3.67 -15.27
CA THR A 66 -3.77 -3.38 -14.29
C THR A 66 -5.11 -3.93 -14.74
N ALA A 67 -5.99 -4.19 -13.80
CA ALA A 67 -7.37 -4.61 -14.03
C ALA A 67 -8.29 -3.86 -13.08
N PRO A 68 -9.60 -3.74 -13.40
CA PRO A 68 -10.55 -3.13 -12.47
C PRO A 68 -10.66 -3.95 -11.19
N GLY A 69 -10.84 -3.26 -10.06
CA GLY A 69 -11.18 -3.91 -8.81
C GLY A 69 -12.58 -4.53 -8.86
N GLN A 70 -12.81 -5.54 -8.02
CA GLN A 70 -14.11 -6.21 -7.95
C GLN A 70 -15.09 -5.50 -7.01
N LYS A 71 -14.60 -5.01 -5.87
CA LYS A 71 -15.38 -4.36 -4.82
C LYS A 71 -14.99 -2.92 -4.57
N VAL A 72 -13.82 -2.50 -5.07
CA VAL A 72 -13.32 -1.13 -4.94
C VAL A 72 -13.09 -0.55 -6.33
N SER A 73 -13.06 0.78 -6.43
CA SER A 73 -12.78 1.45 -7.69
C SER A 73 -11.30 1.52 -8.01
N THR A 74 -10.44 1.31 -7.02
CA THR A 74 -8.99 1.27 -7.21
C THR A 74 -8.60 0.09 -8.08
N PRO A 75 -7.77 0.29 -9.12
CA PRO A 75 -7.31 -0.82 -9.95
C PRO A 75 -6.37 -1.75 -9.19
N VAL A 76 -6.30 -3.00 -9.66
CA VAL A 76 -5.43 -4.04 -9.12
C VAL A 76 -4.34 -4.38 -10.13
N ILE A 77 -3.25 -4.99 -9.65
CA ILE A 77 -2.17 -5.48 -10.50
C ILE A 77 -2.55 -6.88 -10.96
N ALA A 78 -2.92 -7.02 -12.23
CA ALA A 78 -3.40 -8.30 -12.79
C ALA A 78 -2.31 -9.37 -12.85
N ASP A 79 -1.04 -8.98 -12.88
CA ASP A 79 0.10 -9.89 -12.97
C ASP A 79 0.51 -10.51 -11.62
N CYS A 80 -0.07 -10.05 -10.53
CA CYS A 80 0.26 -10.54 -9.20
C CYS A 80 -0.63 -11.71 -8.80
N GLY A 81 -0.06 -12.66 -8.03
CA GLY A 81 -0.74 -13.90 -7.68
C GLY A 81 -1.92 -13.71 -6.73
N LEU A 82 -1.75 -12.91 -5.67
CA LEU A 82 -2.79 -12.71 -4.66
C LEU A 82 -3.12 -11.23 -4.55
N THR A 83 -4.40 -10.91 -4.56
CA THR A 83 -4.88 -9.53 -4.48
C THR A 83 -5.83 -9.37 -3.31
N TYR A 84 -5.60 -8.30 -2.53
CA TYR A 84 -6.51 -7.83 -1.48
C TYR A 84 -7.08 -6.49 -1.91
N GLU A 85 -8.41 -6.36 -1.82
CA GLU A 85 -9.10 -5.08 -2.02
C GLU A 85 -9.59 -4.59 -0.68
N CYS A 86 -9.27 -3.33 -0.35
CA CYS A 86 -9.48 -2.81 1.01
C CYS A 86 -10.16 -1.45 0.99
N LYS A 87 -11.09 -1.26 1.94
CA LYS A 87 -11.69 0.04 2.22
C LYS A 87 -11.19 0.54 3.56
N ILE A 88 -10.71 1.79 3.61
CA ILE A 88 -10.15 2.36 4.83
C ILE A 88 -11.26 2.54 5.87
N VAL A 89 -11.04 1.97 7.04
CA VAL A 89 -11.96 2.09 8.19
C VAL A 89 -11.33 2.87 9.34
N TYR A 90 -10.00 3.04 9.33
CA TYR A 90 -9.28 3.83 10.32
C TYR A 90 -7.94 4.28 9.74
N LYS A 91 -7.51 5.48 10.09
CA LYS A 91 -6.17 5.95 9.75
C LYS A 91 -5.58 6.73 10.91
N GLN A 92 -4.25 6.70 11.01
CA GLN A 92 -3.53 7.45 12.03
C GLN A 92 -2.18 7.89 11.49
N VAL A 93 -1.91 9.18 11.59
CA VAL A 93 -0.56 9.69 11.34
C VAL A 93 0.29 9.25 12.53
N MET A 94 1.48 8.72 12.24
CA MET A 94 2.39 8.26 13.30
C MET A 94 2.73 9.42 14.24
N ASP A 95 2.54 9.19 15.54
CA ASP A 95 2.83 10.20 16.58
C ASP A 95 4.28 10.04 17.03
N GLU A 96 5.09 11.07 16.81
CA GLU A 96 6.50 11.05 17.20
C GLU A 96 6.69 10.88 18.71
N ALA A 97 5.71 11.30 19.51
CA ALA A 97 5.80 11.17 20.98
C ALA A 97 5.77 9.69 21.42
N GLY A 98 5.18 8.82 20.63
CA GLY A 98 5.13 7.38 20.91
C GLY A 98 6.28 6.61 20.30
N LEU A 99 7.20 7.27 19.61
CA LEU A 99 8.26 6.61 18.86
C LEU A 99 9.55 6.61 19.68
N ASP A 100 10.22 5.45 19.72
CA ASP A 100 11.52 5.32 20.38
C ASP A 100 12.52 6.30 19.74
N PRO A 101 13.30 7.06 20.55
CA PRO A 101 14.21 8.07 20.01
C PRO A 101 15.25 7.51 19.04
N GLU A 102 15.74 6.30 19.25
CA GLU A 102 16.71 5.66 18.35
C GLU A 102 16.07 5.40 16.97
N TYR A 103 14.82 4.91 16.94
CA TYR A 103 14.11 4.66 15.70
C TYR A 103 13.73 5.96 15.01
N LYS A 104 13.36 6.98 15.78
CA LYS A 104 13.07 8.30 15.23
C LYS A 104 14.29 8.87 14.52
N GLN A 105 15.46 8.79 15.13
CA GLN A 105 16.70 9.29 14.53
C GLN A 105 17.09 8.49 13.29
N LYS A 106 16.95 7.16 13.33
CA LYS A 106 17.35 6.27 12.23
C LYS A 106 16.41 6.38 11.02
N TRP A 107 15.11 6.45 11.26
CA TRP A 107 14.12 6.31 10.20
C TRP A 107 13.39 7.60 9.85
N TYR A 108 13.35 8.55 10.77
CA TYR A 108 12.59 9.80 10.63
C TYR A 108 13.39 11.02 10.99
N ALA A 109 14.69 11.02 10.74
CA ALA A 109 15.57 12.16 11.07
C ALA A 109 15.11 13.47 10.43
N GLN A 110 14.45 13.38 9.27
CA GLN A 110 13.95 14.54 8.53
C GLN A 110 12.42 14.71 8.64
N GLY A 111 11.80 14.03 9.57
CA GLY A 111 10.34 13.96 9.65
C GLY A 111 9.79 12.98 8.62
N ASP A 112 8.79 13.38 7.86
CA ASP A 112 8.14 12.56 6.82
C ASP A 112 7.63 11.23 7.40
N TYR A 113 6.81 11.33 8.44
CA TYR A 113 6.29 10.17 9.14
C TYR A 113 5.32 9.39 8.26
N HIS A 114 5.17 8.09 8.55
CA HIS A 114 4.18 7.26 7.90
C HIS A 114 2.78 7.58 8.43
N THR A 115 1.80 7.51 7.55
CA THR A 115 0.40 7.38 7.95
C THR A 115 0.05 5.90 7.92
N LEU A 116 -0.58 5.42 8.99
CA LEU A 116 -1.04 4.04 9.08
C LEU A 116 -2.48 3.98 8.58
N TYR A 117 -2.75 3.16 7.58
CA TYR A 117 -4.08 2.96 7.05
C TYR A 117 -4.55 1.55 7.37
N TYR A 118 -5.72 1.45 8.00
CA TYR A 118 -6.35 0.18 8.33
C TYR A 118 -7.52 0.00 7.37
N GLY A 119 -7.43 -0.99 6.49
CA GLY A 119 -8.44 -1.27 5.49
C GLY A 119 -9.15 -2.59 5.75
N GLU A 120 -10.48 -2.56 5.82
CA GLU A 120 -11.26 -3.79 5.82
C GLU A 120 -11.02 -4.49 4.49
N ILE A 121 -10.65 -5.77 4.54
CA ILE A 121 -10.48 -6.59 3.33
C ILE A 121 -11.88 -6.95 2.84
N VAL A 122 -12.28 -6.35 1.73
CA VAL A 122 -13.61 -6.57 1.15
C VAL A 122 -13.59 -7.57 0.01
N ALA A 123 -12.41 -7.90 -0.51
CA ALA A 123 -12.22 -8.97 -1.49
C ALA A 123 -10.78 -9.48 -1.39
N CYS A 124 -10.62 -10.79 -1.58
CA CYS A 124 -9.31 -11.45 -1.61
C CYS A 124 -9.40 -12.59 -2.64
N TYR A 125 -8.51 -12.57 -3.63
CA TYR A 125 -8.57 -13.57 -4.70
C TYR A 125 -7.20 -13.76 -5.35
N THR A 126 -7.06 -14.84 -6.08
CA THR A 126 -5.84 -15.12 -6.84
C THR A 126 -6.05 -14.80 -8.30
N ASN A 127 -4.97 -14.32 -8.94
CA ASN A 127 -4.90 -14.12 -10.38
C ASN A 127 -4.04 -15.26 -10.95
N ASP A 128 -4.67 -16.21 -11.61
CA ASP A 128 -4.03 -17.42 -12.14
C ASP A 128 -3.29 -17.12 -13.45
N LYS A 129 -2.21 -16.38 -13.37
CA LYS A 129 -1.39 -16.13 -14.58
C LYS A 129 0.09 -16.30 -14.28
#